data_e2ca798ebb89c6a82f98fd7149a22e68
#
_entry.id   e2ca798ebb89c6a82f98fd7149a22e68
#
_cell.length_a   1.000
_cell.length_b   1.000
_cell.length_c   1.000
_cell.angle_alpha   90.00
_cell.angle_beta   90.00
_cell.angle_gamma   90.00
#
_symmetry.space_group_name_H-M   'P 1'
#
loop_
_entity.id
_entity.type
_entity.pdbx_description
1 polymer ?
#
loop_
_entity_poly.entity_id
_entity_poly.type
_entity_poly.pdbx_seq_one_letter_code
_entity_poly.pdbx_strand_id
1 'polypeptide(L)'
;LYGCGLRVGELEGLDVAPGPDTERLGRGWIDLQAAEVHVRGKGSKRRSLPLGAAALQALQAWLAQRAAPFAPGRLDAALFVGQRGTRLSAQSIWLRLRQRSQQAGLSTPVHPHMLRHSFASHLLQSSGDLRAVQELLGHASITTTQVYTRLDYQHLAKVYDQAHPRARKKPGA
;
A
#
# COMPACT_ATOMS: atom_id res chain seq x y z
N LEU A 1 -4.23 -0.38 0.05
CA LEU A 1 -4.88 -1.28 -0.93
C LEU A 1 -5.18 -0.55 -2.24
N TYR A 2 -6.13 0.39 -2.24
CA TYR A 2 -6.47 1.15 -3.45
C TYR A 2 -5.36 2.13 -3.85
N GLY A 3 -4.68 2.78 -2.90
CA GLY A 3 -3.65 3.78 -3.19
C GLY A 3 -2.37 3.23 -3.85
N CYS A 4 -2.02 1.96 -3.62
CA CYS A 4 -0.78 1.36 -4.14
C CYS A 4 -1.00 -0.05 -4.71
N GLY A 5 -2.24 -0.50 -4.83
CA GLY A 5 -2.55 -1.84 -5.32
C GLY A 5 -1.99 -3.00 -4.48
N LEU A 6 -1.75 -2.81 -3.19
CA LEU A 6 -1.20 -3.84 -2.30
C LEU A 6 -2.15 -5.05 -2.17
N ARG A 7 -1.57 -6.24 -2.01
CA ARG A 7 -2.31 -7.41 -1.51
C ARG A 7 -2.58 -7.23 -0.01
N VAL A 8 -3.65 -7.84 0.50
CA VAL A 8 -3.97 -7.74 1.94
C VAL A 8 -2.84 -8.26 2.83
N GLY A 9 -2.18 -9.36 2.45
CA GLY A 9 -1.03 -9.87 3.20
C GLY A 9 0.21 -8.95 3.12
N GLU A 10 0.40 -8.23 2.01
CA GLU A 10 1.44 -7.21 1.93
C GLU A 10 1.13 -6.04 2.86
N LEU A 11 -0.13 -5.60 2.92
CA LEU A 11 -0.57 -4.55 3.84
C LEU A 11 -0.43 -4.97 5.31
N GLU A 12 -0.85 -6.20 5.64
CA GLU A 12 -0.65 -6.80 6.97
C GLU A 12 0.83 -6.80 7.37
N GLY A 13 1.71 -7.18 6.44
CA GLY A 13 3.15 -7.27 6.64
C GLY A 13 3.90 -5.94 6.69
N LEU A 14 3.24 -4.78 6.59
CA LEU A 14 3.95 -3.50 6.64
C LEU A 14 4.35 -3.10 8.06
N ASP A 15 5.60 -2.68 8.20
CA ASP A 15 6.14 -2.01 9.36
C ASP A 15 6.24 -0.49 9.12
N VAL A 16 6.35 0.30 10.19
CA VAL A 16 6.51 1.76 10.11
C VAL A 16 7.87 2.14 9.51
N ALA A 17 8.90 1.35 9.81
CA ALA A 17 10.27 1.57 9.34
C ALA A 17 10.98 0.22 9.19
N PRO A 18 12.08 0.15 8.43
CA PRO A 18 12.90 -1.06 8.34
C PRO A 18 13.56 -1.35 9.69
N GLY A 19 13.69 -2.64 9.99
CA GLY A 19 14.34 -3.11 11.20
C GLY A 19 14.78 -4.57 11.09
N PRO A 20 15.49 -5.13 12.09
CA PRO A 20 15.98 -6.51 12.03
C PRO A 20 14.87 -7.54 11.81
N ASP A 21 13.72 -7.36 12.46
CA ASP A 21 12.58 -8.23 12.29
C ASP A 21 11.86 -8.04 10.94
N THR A 22 11.86 -6.84 10.41
CA THR A 22 11.34 -6.55 9.06
C THR A 22 12.09 -7.38 8.02
N GLU A 23 13.41 -7.39 8.10
CA GLU A 23 14.26 -8.17 7.21
C GLU A 23 14.09 -9.68 7.43
N ARG A 24 14.22 -10.14 8.65
CA ARG A 24 14.16 -11.56 9.04
C ARG A 24 12.82 -12.19 8.66
N LEU A 25 11.71 -11.47 8.85
CA LEU A 25 10.36 -11.96 8.59
C LEU A 25 9.86 -11.63 7.16
N GLY A 26 10.71 -11.01 6.34
CA GLY A 26 10.35 -10.67 4.95
C GLY A 26 9.20 -9.69 4.85
N ARG A 27 9.08 -8.77 5.81
CA ARG A 27 8.05 -7.74 5.85
C ARG A 27 8.39 -6.56 4.94
N GLY A 28 7.39 -5.73 4.68
CA GLY A 28 7.55 -4.44 4.02
C GLY A 28 7.61 -3.30 5.02
N TRP A 29 7.90 -2.10 4.55
CA TRP A 29 7.90 -0.87 5.37
C TRP A 29 7.51 0.33 4.52
N ILE A 30 7.27 1.46 5.17
CA ILE A 30 7.00 2.73 4.50
C ILE A 30 8.19 3.68 4.62
N ASP A 31 8.45 4.44 3.55
CA ASP A 31 9.33 5.60 3.54
C ASP A 31 8.48 6.84 3.25
N LEU A 32 8.22 7.63 4.29
CA LEU A 32 7.42 8.85 4.14
C LEU A 32 8.18 9.98 3.45
N GLN A 33 9.52 9.99 3.53
CA GLN A 33 10.34 11.02 2.90
C GLN A 33 10.42 10.79 1.39
N ALA A 34 10.64 9.55 0.99
CA ALA A 34 10.62 9.15 -0.42
C ALA A 34 9.19 9.02 -0.98
N ALA A 35 8.15 9.05 -0.14
CA ALA A 35 6.78 8.72 -0.48
C ALA A 35 6.64 7.34 -1.14
N GLU A 36 7.24 6.32 -0.51
CA GLU A 36 7.31 4.96 -1.03
C GLU A 36 6.81 3.91 -0.03
N VAL A 37 6.31 2.80 -0.57
CA VAL A 37 6.05 1.56 0.16
C VAL A 37 6.95 0.48 -0.40
N HIS A 38 7.77 -0.10 0.46
CA HIS A 38 8.64 -1.24 0.10
C HIS A 38 7.96 -2.53 0.50
N VAL A 39 7.75 -3.44 -0.43
CA VAL A 39 7.14 -4.74 -0.18
C VAL A 39 7.97 -5.89 -0.75
N ARG A 40 7.82 -7.06 -0.13
CA ARG A 40 8.42 -8.30 -0.59
C ARG A 40 7.35 -9.15 -1.27
N GLY A 41 7.52 -9.40 -2.55
CA GLY A 41 6.61 -10.21 -3.36
C GLY A 41 6.95 -11.69 -3.35
N LYS A 42 6.23 -12.47 -4.15
CA LYS A 42 6.48 -13.90 -4.36
C LYS A 42 7.92 -14.10 -4.89
N GLY A 43 8.64 -15.09 -4.35
CA GLY A 43 10.05 -15.34 -4.71
C GLY A 43 11.04 -14.36 -4.08
N SER A 44 10.69 -13.74 -2.95
CA SER A 44 11.56 -12.81 -2.20
C SER A 44 12.00 -11.56 -2.97
N LYS A 45 11.43 -11.28 -4.12
CA LYS A 45 11.71 -10.06 -4.88
C LYS A 45 11.11 -8.85 -4.16
N ARG A 46 11.95 -7.84 -3.90
CA ARG A 46 11.50 -6.56 -3.35
C ARG A 46 11.00 -5.68 -4.48
N ARG A 47 9.99 -4.88 -4.20
CA ARG A 47 9.56 -3.79 -5.07
C ARG A 47 9.16 -2.58 -4.24
N SER A 48 9.41 -1.42 -4.78
CA SER A 48 8.93 -0.14 -4.25
C SER A 48 7.70 0.29 -5.02
N LEU A 49 6.76 0.87 -4.31
CA LEU A 49 5.50 1.38 -4.84
C LEU A 49 5.34 2.83 -4.42
N PRO A 50 4.96 3.74 -5.33
CA PRO A 50 4.74 5.13 -4.97
C PRO A 50 3.50 5.28 -4.08
N LEU A 51 3.59 6.20 -3.11
CA LEU A 51 2.48 6.68 -2.31
C LEU A 51 1.93 7.96 -2.91
N GLY A 52 0.69 7.92 -3.43
CA GLY A 52 0.04 9.15 -3.86
C GLY A 52 -0.24 10.11 -2.70
N ALA A 53 -0.34 11.40 -3.01
CA ALA A 53 -0.45 12.46 -2.01
C ALA A 53 -1.54 12.23 -0.95
N ALA A 54 -2.72 11.77 -1.35
CA ALA A 54 -3.81 11.48 -0.42
C ALA A 54 -3.50 10.31 0.54
N ALA A 55 -2.81 9.27 0.06
CA ALA A 55 -2.40 8.14 0.89
C ALA A 55 -1.28 8.56 1.86
N LEU A 56 -0.32 9.35 1.39
CA LEU A 56 0.77 9.89 2.20
C LEU A 56 0.22 10.76 3.34
N GLN A 57 -0.68 11.70 3.04
CA GLN A 57 -1.33 12.54 4.04
C GLN A 57 -2.10 11.73 5.08
N ALA A 58 -2.87 10.72 4.65
CA ALA A 58 -3.61 9.85 5.56
C ALA A 58 -2.68 9.02 6.46
N LEU A 59 -1.53 8.55 5.93
CA LEU A 59 -0.53 7.82 6.71
C LEU A 59 0.17 8.72 7.73
N GLN A 60 0.51 9.95 7.36
CA GLN A 60 1.09 10.93 8.29
C GLN A 60 0.13 11.22 9.44
N ALA A 61 -1.15 11.47 9.15
CA ALA A 61 -2.18 11.68 10.18
C ALA A 61 -2.37 10.45 11.07
N TRP A 62 -2.36 9.24 10.48
CA TRP A 62 -2.42 7.99 11.22
C TRP A 62 -1.23 7.83 12.17
N LEU A 63 -0.02 8.03 11.68
CA LEU A 63 1.19 7.86 12.48
C LEU A 63 1.29 8.85 13.64
N ALA A 64 0.82 10.08 13.47
CA ALA A 64 0.74 11.07 14.54
C ALA A 64 -0.16 10.62 15.70
N GLN A 65 -1.18 9.81 15.45
CA GLN A 65 -2.13 9.35 16.44
C GLN A 65 -1.90 7.90 16.90
N ARG A 66 -1.12 7.13 16.15
CA ARG A 66 -0.98 5.69 16.32
C ARG A 66 -0.48 5.27 17.70
N ALA A 67 0.43 6.04 18.28
CA ALA A 67 1.07 5.71 19.56
C ALA A 67 0.25 6.18 20.78
N ALA A 68 -0.56 7.21 20.63
CA ALA A 68 -1.22 7.88 21.75
C ALA A 68 -2.03 6.97 22.69
N PRO A 69 -2.74 5.92 22.22
CA PRO A 69 -3.54 5.06 23.10
C PRO A 69 -2.72 4.01 23.88
N PHE A 70 -1.40 3.89 23.64
CA PHE A 70 -0.62 2.77 24.17
C PHE A 70 0.47 3.21 25.13
N ALA A 71 0.67 2.42 26.19
CA ALA A 71 1.80 2.58 27.08
C ALA A 71 3.15 2.31 26.35
N PRO A 72 4.25 2.94 26.76
CA PRO A 72 5.57 2.67 26.21
C PRO A 72 5.91 1.17 26.18
N GLY A 73 6.46 0.70 25.07
CA GLY A 73 6.81 -0.70 24.86
C GLY A 73 5.67 -1.66 24.49
N ARG A 74 4.42 -1.18 24.45
CA ARG A 74 3.26 -2.01 24.04
C ARG A 74 2.90 -1.94 22.58
N LEU A 75 3.58 -1.11 21.81
CA LEU A 75 3.24 -0.87 20.42
C LEU A 75 4.12 -1.70 19.49
N ASP A 76 3.48 -2.55 18.67
CA ASP A 76 4.14 -3.32 17.60
C ASP A 76 4.77 -2.39 16.55
N ALA A 77 5.85 -2.83 15.89
CA ALA A 77 6.44 -2.12 14.75
C ALA A 77 5.51 -2.04 13.54
N ALA A 78 4.43 -2.80 13.51
CA ALA A 78 3.46 -2.83 12.43
C ALA A 78 2.91 -1.44 12.08
N LEU A 79 2.76 -1.15 10.80
CA LEU A 79 2.14 0.09 10.34
C LEU A 79 0.71 0.25 10.88
N PHE A 80 -0.08 -0.81 10.75
CA PHE A 80 -1.46 -0.81 11.23
C PHE A 80 -1.61 -1.73 12.45
N VAL A 81 -2.11 -1.17 13.53
CA VAL A 81 -2.30 -1.87 14.80
C VAL A 81 -3.78 -1.86 15.22
N GLY A 82 -4.16 -2.87 15.97
CA GLY A 82 -5.47 -2.97 16.61
C GLY A 82 -5.52 -2.26 17.95
N GLN A 83 -6.66 -2.39 18.66
CA GLN A 83 -6.88 -1.78 19.98
C GLN A 83 -5.88 -2.25 21.06
N ARG A 84 -5.25 -3.40 20.86
CA ARG A 84 -4.24 -3.95 21.78
C ARG A 84 -2.80 -3.54 21.45
N GLY A 85 -2.58 -2.68 20.47
CA GLY A 85 -1.25 -2.25 20.01
C GLY A 85 -0.52 -3.27 19.14
N THR A 86 -1.15 -4.41 18.83
CA THR A 86 -0.59 -5.48 17.99
C THR A 86 -1.00 -5.35 16.54
N ARG A 87 -0.19 -5.91 15.64
CA ARG A 87 -0.44 -5.96 14.19
C ARG A 87 -1.87 -6.36 13.86
N LEU A 88 -2.50 -5.66 12.94
CA LEU A 88 -3.78 -6.09 12.37
C LEU A 88 -3.58 -7.28 11.44
N SER A 89 -4.36 -8.34 11.65
CA SER A 89 -4.42 -9.47 10.72
C SER A 89 -5.16 -9.13 9.43
N ALA A 90 -4.89 -9.88 8.36
CA ALA A 90 -5.62 -9.77 7.10
C ALA A 90 -7.14 -9.89 7.29
N GLN A 91 -7.57 -10.79 8.19
CA GLN A 91 -8.97 -10.96 8.55
C GLN A 91 -9.56 -9.69 9.20
N SER A 92 -8.82 -9.07 10.13
CA SER A 92 -9.26 -7.82 10.77
C SER A 92 -9.36 -6.67 9.76
N ILE A 93 -8.41 -6.59 8.81
CA ILE A 93 -8.45 -5.63 7.72
C ILE A 93 -9.70 -5.84 6.85
N TRP A 94 -9.99 -7.10 6.49
CA TRP A 94 -11.17 -7.47 5.71
C TRP A 94 -12.48 -7.08 6.41
N LEU A 95 -12.62 -7.41 7.69
CA LEU A 95 -13.78 -7.06 8.50
C LEU A 95 -13.99 -5.56 8.61
N ARG A 96 -12.92 -4.78 8.81
CA ARG A 96 -13.00 -3.31 8.85
C ARG A 96 -13.42 -2.71 7.52
N LEU A 97 -12.93 -3.22 6.39
CA LEU A 97 -13.36 -2.78 5.07
C LEU A 97 -14.86 -3.04 4.85
N ARG A 98 -15.31 -4.25 5.20
CA ARG A 98 -16.73 -4.62 5.13
C ARG A 98 -17.60 -3.68 5.96
N GLN A 99 -17.21 -3.44 7.21
CA GLN A 99 -17.91 -2.56 8.13
C GLN A 99 -17.99 -1.12 7.58
N ARG A 100 -16.87 -0.61 7.06
CA ARG A 100 -16.82 0.74 6.47
C ARG A 100 -17.66 0.87 5.21
N SER A 101 -17.69 -0.14 4.36
CA SER A 101 -18.54 -0.13 3.18
C SER A 101 -20.03 -0.12 3.52
N GLN A 102 -20.43 -0.88 4.55
CA GLN A 102 -21.81 -0.86 5.06
C GLN A 102 -22.18 0.52 5.66
N GLN A 103 -21.28 1.10 6.47
CA GLN A 103 -21.47 2.44 7.03
C GLN A 103 -21.55 3.54 5.96
N ALA A 104 -20.89 3.33 4.83
CA ALA A 104 -20.96 4.21 3.66
C ALA A 104 -22.20 3.97 2.78
N GLY A 105 -23.12 3.08 3.17
CA GLY A 105 -24.35 2.80 2.45
C GLY A 105 -24.14 2.01 1.15
N LEU A 106 -23.00 1.33 0.98
CA LEU A 106 -22.76 0.51 -0.22
C LEU A 106 -23.58 -0.78 -0.17
N SER A 107 -24.32 -1.07 -1.23
CA SER A 107 -25.12 -2.29 -1.37
C SER A 107 -24.28 -3.57 -1.39
N THR A 108 -23.06 -3.48 -1.93
CA THR A 108 -22.11 -4.58 -1.97
C THR A 108 -20.93 -4.30 -1.03
N PRO A 109 -20.64 -5.18 -0.05
CA PRO A 109 -19.50 -5.02 0.83
C PRO A 109 -18.17 -5.04 0.06
N VAL A 110 -17.32 -4.05 0.31
CA VAL A 110 -16.00 -3.95 -0.32
C VAL A 110 -15.03 -4.91 0.38
N HIS A 111 -14.20 -5.58 -0.40
CA HIS A 111 -13.13 -6.44 0.09
C HIS A 111 -11.76 -6.09 -0.56
N PRO A 112 -10.64 -6.55 0.02
CA PRO A 112 -9.30 -6.14 -0.42
C PRO A 112 -9.01 -6.33 -1.91
N HIS A 113 -9.46 -7.44 -2.50
CA HIS A 113 -9.23 -7.71 -3.93
C HIS A 113 -9.96 -6.73 -4.84
N MET A 114 -11.16 -6.29 -4.46
CA MET A 114 -11.90 -5.27 -5.22
C MET A 114 -11.12 -3.96 -5.28
N LEU A 115 -10.55 -3.51 -4.15
CA LEU A 115 -9.76 -2.28 -4.09
C LEU A 115 -8.50 -2.37 -4.95
N ARG A 116 -7.82 -3.50 -4.89
CA ARG A 116 -6.64 -3.75 -5.73
C ARG A 116 -7.01 -3.84 -7.22
N HIS A 117 -8.11 -4.50 -7.54
CA HIS A 117 -8.61 -4.59 -8.93
C HIS A 117 -9.01 -3.21 -9.46
N SER A 118 -9.71 -2.41 -8.65
CA SER A 118 -10.06 -1.04 -9.01
C SER A 118 -8.81 -0.17 -9.24
N PHE A 119 -7.78 -0.31 -8.42
CA PHE A 119 -6.49 0.34 -8.65
C PHE A 119 -5.91 -0.05 -10.01
N ALA A 120 -5.83 -1.36 -10.30
CA ALA A 120 -5.29 -1.87 -11.57
C ALA A 120 -6.06 -1.35 -12.78
N SER A 121 -7.39 -1.41 -12.71
CA SER A 121 -8.27 -0.97 -13.80
C SER A 121 -8.16 0.53 -14.06
N HIS A 122 -8.18 1.36 -13.01
CA HIS A 122 -8.06 2.80 -13.16
C HIS A 122 -6.69 3.21 -13.69
N LEU A 123 -5.62 2.56 -13.19
CA LEU A 123 -4.27 2.84 -13.65
C LEU A 123 -4.10 2.44 -15.12
N LEU A 124 -4.62 1.29 -15.53
CA LEU A 124 -4.58 0.83 -16.93
C LEU A 124 -5.37 1.75 -17.84
N GLN A 125 -6.60 2.13 -17.45
CA GLN A 125 -7.43 3.04 -18.24
C GLN A 125 -6.79 4.41 -18.47
N SER A 126 -6.04 4.89 -17.49
CA SER A 126 -5.44 6.22 -17.53
C SER A 126 -4.05 6.24 -18.16
N SER A 127 -3.29 5.15 -18.05
CA SER A 127 -1.93 5.07 -18.59
C SER A 127 -1.86 4.40 -19.96
N GLY A 128 -2.79 3.49 -20.26
CA GLY A 128 -2.71 2.60 -21.42
C GLY A 128 -1.53 1.59 -21.35
N ASP A 129 -0.74 1.60 -20.28
CA ASP A 129 0.47 0.79 -20.13
C ASP A 129 0.21 -0.44 -19.26
N LEU A 130 -0.23 -1.52 -19.91
CA LEU A 130 -0.48 -2.79 -19.24
C LEU A 130 0.77 -3.35 -18.55
N ARG A 131 1.95 -3.15 -19.15
CA ARG A 131 3.20 -3.67 -18.63
C ARG A 131 3.59 -2.97 -17.33
N ALA A 132 3.54 -1.64 -17.29
CA ALA A 132 3.80 -0.87 -16.07
C ALA A 132 2.81 -1.24 -14.96
N VAL A 133 1.52 -1.45 -15.27
CA VAL A 133 0.52 -1.89 -14.29
C VAL A 133 0.82 -3.29 -13.74
N GLN A 134 1.21 -4.24 -14.60
CA GLN A 134 1.57 -5.59 -14.18
C GLN A 134 2.81 -5.59 -13.28
N GLU A 135 3.80 -4.77 -13.59
CA GLU A 135 5.01 -4.60 -12.80
C GLU A 135 4.70 -4.02 -11.42
N LEU A 136 3.92 -2.94 -11.33
CA LEU A 136 3.45 -2.37 -10.05
C LEU A 136 2.70 -3.39 -9.21
N LEU A 137 1.87 -4.22 -9.84
CA LEU A 137 1.12 -5.25 -9.13
C LEU A 137 1.97 -6.46 -8.72
N GLY A 138 3.19 -6.60 -9.24
CA GLY A 138 4.05 -7.75 -8.97
C GLY A 138 3.45 -9.06 -9.48
N HIS A 139 2.94 -9.06 -10.70
CA HIS A 139 2.49 -10.29 -11.38
C HIS A 139 3.72 -11.07 -11.86
N ALA A 140 3.83 -12.33 -11.43
CA ALA A 140 5.00 -13.18 -11.62
C ALA A 140 5.20 -13.72 -13.06
N SER A 141 4.39 -13.29 -14.01
CA SER A 141 4.40 -13.85 -15.36
C SER A 141 4.90 -12.84 -16.39
N ILE A 142 6.15 -12.46 -16.29
CA ILE A 142 6.98 -12.12 -17.45
C ILE A 142 8.39 -12.57 -17.13
N THR A 143 8.89 -13.47 -17.95
CA THR A 143 10.25 -13.99 -17.98
C THR A 143 11.22 -12.85 -18.26
N THR A 144 11.67 -12.16 -17.24
CA THR A 144 12.96 -11.45 -17.31
C THR A 144 13.33 -10.93 -15.93
N THR A 145 14.49 -11.29 -15.47
CA THR A 145 15.21 -10.70 -14.34
C THR A 145 15.60 -9.28 -14.72
N GLN A 146 14.68 -8.35 -14.64
CA GLN A 146 15.01 -6.92 -14.68
C GLN A 146 15.14 -6.43 -13.26
N VAL A 147 16.37 -6.11 -12.88
CA VAL A 147 16.66 -5.28 -11.71
C VAL A 147 16.07 -3.90 -12.04
N TYR A 148 15.06 -3.49 -11.27
CA TYR A 148 14.49 -2.15 -11.43
C TYR A 148 15.57 -1.11 -11.22
N THR A 149 15.83 -0.33 -12.25
CA THR A 149 16.72 0.80 -12.15
C THR A 149 15.93 1.99 -11.55
N ARG A 150 16.64 2.97 -11.01
CA ARG A 150 16.04 4.21 -10.52
C ARG A 150 15.20 4.94 -11.60
N LEU A 151 15.54 4.72 -12.87
CA LEU A 151 14.82 5.24 -14.03
C LEU A 151 13.46 4.55 -14.23
N ASP A 152 13.38 3.24 -14.04
CA ASP A 152 12.13 2.48 -14.14
C ASP A 152 11.15 2.91 -13.06
N TYR A 153 11.66 3.14 -11.83
CA TYR A 153 10.86 3.64 -10.73
C TYR A 153 10.31 5.05 -11.01
N GLN A 154 11.11 5.96 -11.56
CA GLN A 154 10.65 7.30 -11.93
C GLN A 154 9.57 7.27 -13.01
N HIS A 155 9.67 6.34 -13.96
CA HIS A 155 8.64 6.13 -14.97
C HIS A 155 7.33 5.63 -14.32
N LEU A 156 7.40 4.63 -13.46
CA LEU A 156 6.25 4.08 -12.74
C LEU A 156 5.58 5.13 -11.84
N ALA A 157 6.36 5.97 -11.16
CA ALA A 157 5.84 7.07 -10.35
C ALA A 157 5.11 8.10 -11.20
N LYS A 158 5.66 8.47 -12.37
CA LYS A 158 4.99 9.38 -13.32
C LYS A 158 3.68 8.81 -13.85
N VAL A 159 3.67 7.54 -14.24
CA VAL A 159 2.45 6.83 -14.68
C VAL A 159 1.41 6.84 -13.57
N TYR A 160 1.82 6.57 -12.33
CA TYR A 160 0.95 6.61 -11.16
C TYR A 160 0.35 8.01 -10.94
N ASP A 161 1.19 9.04 -10.90
CA ASP A 161 0.76 10.42 -10.62
C ASP A 161 -0.17 10.99 -11.71
N GLN A 162 0.05 10.60 -12.95
CA GLN A 162 -0.80 11.01 -14.07
C GLN A 162 -2.14 10.28 -14.10
N ALA A 163 -2.13 9.02 -13.75
CA ALA A 163 -3.22 8.09 -13.99
C ALA A 163 -4.14 7.85 -12.79
N HIS A 164 -3.61 7.92 -11.56
CA HIS A 164 -4.39 7.56 -10.39
C HIS A 164 -5.27 8.73 -9.90
N PRO A 165 -6.61 8.57 -9.80
CA PRO A 165 -7.53 9.68 -9.46
C PRO A 165 -7.25 10.38 -8.13
N ARG A 166 -6.61 9.69 -7.17
CA ARG A 166 -6.25 10.23 -5.85
C ARG A 166 -4.79 10.67 -5.72
N ALA A 167 -3.96 10.50 -6.76
CA ALA A 167 -2.61 11.03 -6.79
C ALA A 167 -2.59 12.52 -7.16
N ARG A 168 -3.59 12.98 -7.92
CA ARG A 168 -3.71 14.38 -8.29
C ARG A 168 -4.16 15.23 -7.12
N LYS A 169 -3.38 16.26 -6.75
CA LYS A 169 -3.88 17.34 -5.88
C LYS A 169 -5.08 17.98 -6.58
N LYS A 170 -6.22 18.10 -5.90
CA LYS A 170 -7.29 19.00 -6.36
C LYS A 170 -6.70 20.40 -6.45
N PRO A 171 -6.80 21.09 -7.60
CA PRO A 171 -6.46 22.51 -7.66
C PRO A 171 -7.52 23.24 -6.83
N GLY A 172 -7.08 23.86 -5.75
CA GLY A 172 -7.87 24.84 -5.00
C GLY A 172 -8.97 24.25 -4.10
N ALA A 173 -8.64 24.01 -2.85
CA ALA A 173 -9.52 24.19 -1.68
C ALA A 173 -8.68 24.86 -0.59
#